data_c1a1dd23ecea694a4909263afbfe034a
#
_entry.id   c1a1dd23ecea694a4909263afbfe034a
#
_cell.length_a   1.000
_cell.length_b   1.000
_cell.length_c   1.000
_cell.angle_alpha   90.00
_cell.angle_beta   90.00
_cell.angle_gamma   90.00
#
_symmetry.space_group_name_H-M   'P 1'
#
loop_
_entity.id
_entity.type
_entity.pdbx_description
1 polymer ?
#
loop_
_entity_poly.entity_id
_entity_poly.type
_entity_poly.pdbx_seq_one_letter_code
_entity_poly.pdbx_strand_id
1 'polypeptide(L)' 'MELGQTHYRFTHICMEQNQLKLTLTCQNSQHIDVLLTASEAQHLVDEVYNCVDDYRNLRVSTGE' A
#
# COMPACT_ATOMS: atom_id res chain seq x y z
N MET A 1 13.37 10.55 20.87
CA MET A 1 13.47 10.31 19.56
C MET A 1 12.52 9.35 19.09
N GLU A 2 12.11 9.43 17.95
CA GLU A 2 11.22 8.52 17.53
C GLU A 2 11.85 7.67 16.58
N LEU A 3 11.44 6.46 16.49
CA LEU A 3 12.00 5.57 15.61
C LEU A 3 11.65 5.85 14.25
N GLY A 4 10.78 6.70 14.06
CA GLY A 4 10.39 7.08 12.78
C GLY A 4 9.68 6.00 12.06
N GLN A 5 9.04 6.34 11.02
CA GLN A 5 8.40 5.42 10.16
C GLN A 5 9.19 5.34 8.91
N THR A 6 9.37 4.16 8.38
CA THR A 6 10.04 3.98 7.12
C THR A 6 9.04 4.23 6.02
N HIS A 7 9.39 5.13 5.13
CA HIS A 7 8.52 5.42 4.01
C HIS A 7 8.88 4.57 2.83
N TYR A 8 7.90 3.85 2.31
CA TYR A 8 8.09 3.05 1.13
C TYR A 8 7.22 3.59 0.01
N ARG A 9 7.70 3.43 -1.20
CA ARG A 9 6.91 3.76 -2.38
C ARG A 9 6.46 2.49 -3.04
N PHE A 10 5.23 2.48 -3.49
CA PHE A 10 4.74 1.37 -4.26
C PHE A 10 5.32 1.49 -5.66
N THR A 11 6.02 0.47 -6.13
CA THR A 11 6.66 0.55 -7.42
C THR A 11 6.18 -0.49 -8.41
N HIS A 12 5.65 -1.60 -7.94
CA HIS A 12 5.27 -2.64 -8.88
C HIS A 12 4.30 -3.61 -8.25
N ILE A 13 3.44 -4.18 -9.07
CA ILE A 13 2.50 -5.17 -8.62
C ILE A 13 2.32 -6.17 -9.75
N CYS A 14 2.27 -7.44 -9.43
CA CYS A 14 2.02 -8.46 -10.44
C CYS A 14 1.50 -9.72 -9.78
N MET A 15 1.03 -10.63 -10.59
CA MET A 15 0.57 -11.92 -10.10
C MET A 15 1.63 -12.94 -10.39
N GLU A 16 1.90 -13.79 -9.41
CA GLU A 16 2.90 -14.81 -9.56
C GLU A 16 2.41 -16.05 -8.86
N GLN A 17 2.23 -17.12 -9.56
CA GLN A 17 1.83 -18.38 -8.96
C GLN A 17 0.59 -18.25 -8.09
N ASN A 18 -0.39 -17.56 -8.58
CA ASN A 18 -1.66 -17.34 -7.88
C ASN A 18 -1.52 -16.50 -6.63
N GLN A 19 -0.43 -15.78 -6.52
CA GLN A 19 -0.24 -14.85 -5.42
C GLN A 19 0.00 -13.47 -5.97
N LEU A 20 -0.44 -12.47 -5.22
CA LEU A 20 -0.21 -11.10 -5.60
C LEU A 20 1.13 -10.68 -5.02
N LYS A 21 2.00 -10.12 -5.85
CA LYS A 21 3.29 -9.67 -5.38
C LYS A 21 3.34 -8.16 -5.50
N LEU A 22 3.56 -7.51 -4.36
CA LEU A 22 3.72 -6.07 -4.31
C LEU A 22 5.18 -5.74 -4.06
N THR A 23 5.72 -4.81 -4.81
CA THR A 23 7.09 -4.37 -4.59
C THR A 23 7.08 -2.96 -4.07
N LEU A 24 7.69 -2.77 -2.93
CA LEU A 24 7.80 -1.46 -2.31
C LEU A 24 9.26 -1.08 -2.21
N THR A 25 9.55 0.17 -2.50
CA THR A 25 10.93 0.64 -2.49
C THR A 25 11.11 1.70 -1.43
N CYS A 26 12.16 1.53 -0.64
CA CYS A 26 12.48 2.46 0.41
C CYS A 26 13.36 3.58 -0.11
N GLN A 27 13.57 4.60 0.71
CA GLN A 27 14.37 5.74 0.31
C GLN A 27 15.80 5.40 -0.03
N ASN A 28 16.35 4.38 0.64
CA ASN A 28 17.72 4.03 0.38
C ASN A 28 17.86 3.03 -0.74
N SER A 29 16.88 2.93 -1.58
CA SER A 29 16.89 2.06 -2.76
C SER A 29 16.70 0.60 -2.45
N GLN A 30 16.50 0.26 -1.21
CA GLN A 30 16.16 -1.11 -0.87
C GLN A 30 14.70 -1.34 -1.18
N HIS A 31 14.36 -2.55 -1.58
CA HIS A 31 12.97 -2.84 -1.83
C HIS A 31 12.61 -4.17 -1.22
N ILE A 32 11.35 -4.36 -0.97
CA ILE A 32 10.83 -5.60 -0.44
C ILE A 32 9.69 -6.05 -1.29
N ASP A 33 9.50 -7.35 -1.35
CA ASP A 33 8.37 -7.93 -2.04
C ASP A 33 7.44 -8.52 -1.02
N VAL A 34 6.18 -8.22 -1.15
CA VAL A 34 5.16 -8.74 -0.25
C VAL A 34 4.27 -9.65 -1.05
N LEU A 35 4.13 -10.88 -0.60
CA LEU A 35 3.30 -11.86 -1.30
C LEU A 35 2.02 -12.08 -0.51
N LEU A 36 0.91 -11.99 -1.20
CA LEU A 36 -0.40 -12.14 -0.57
C LEU A 36 -1.19 -13.20 -1.31
N THR A 37 -1.96 -13.98 -0.56
CA THR A 37 -2.89 -14.90 -1.19
C THR A 37 -4.03 -14.10 -1.79
N ALA A 38 -4.84 -14.76 -2.59
CA ALA A 38 -5.98 -14.08 -3.21
C ALA A 38 -6.91 -13.48 -2.16
N SER A 39 -7.13 -14.21 -1.09
CA SER A 39 -7.99 -13.75 -0.03
C SER A 39 -7.45 -12.53 0.66
N GLU A 40 -6.16 -12.55 0.96
CA GLU A 40 -5.51 -11.43 1.60
C GLU A 40 -5.43 -10.23 0.69
N ALA A 41 -5.22 -10.48 -0.59
CA ALA A 41 -5.18 -9.40 -1.56
C ALA A 41 -6.53 -8.71 -1.64
N GLN A 42 -7.61 -9.49 -1.62
CA GLN A 42 -8.94 -8.91 -1.66
C GLN A 42 -9.21 -8.07 -0.41
N HIS A 43 -8.78 -8.57 0.73
CA HIS A 43 -8.95 -7.85 1.98
C HIS A 43 -8.17 -6.53 1.93
N LEU A 44 -6.97 -6.58 1.39
CA LEU A 44 -6.15 -5.37 1.27
C LEU A 44 -6.83 -4.35 0.37
N VAL A 45 -7.37 -4.80 -0.73
CA VAL A 45 -8.06 -3.89 -1.65
C VAL A 45 -9.23 -3.21 -0.95
N ASP A 46 -10.00 -3.98 -0.19
CA ASP A 46 -11.13 -3.43 0.53
C ASP A 46 -10.71 -2.38 1.54
N GLU A 47 -9.65 -2.68 2.28
CA GLU A 47 -9.17 -1.76 3.31
C GLU A 47 -8.59 -0.49 2.68
N VAL A 48 -7.83 -0.66 1.61
CA VAL A 48 -7.25 0.48 0.93
C VAL A 48 -8.36 1.39 0.38
N TYR A 49 -9.37 0.77 -0.19
CA TYR A 49 -10.47 1.52 -0.77
C TYR A 49 -11.16 2.36 0.29
N ASN A 50 -11.40 1.76 1.45
CA ASN A 50 -12.03 2.49 2.55
C ASN A 50 -11.16 3.64 3.02
N CYS A 51 -9.88 3.42 3.13
CA CYS A 51 -8.97 4.46 3.59
C CYS A 51 -8.87 5.60 2.59
N VAL A 52 -8.84 5.27 1.32
CA VAL A 52 -8.74 6.30 0.29
C VAL A 52 -10.00 7.13 0.27
N ASP A 53 -11.14 6.48 0.48
CA ASP A 53 -12.39 7.19 0.51
C ASP A 53 -12.41 8.19 1.65
N ASP A 54 -11.96 7.77 2.82
CA ASP A 54 -11.86 8.66 3.97
C ASP A 54 -10.91 9.81 3.68
N TYR A 55 -9.79 9.51 3.05
CA TYR A 55 -8.80 10.52 2.74
C TYR A 55 -9.38 11.56 1.78
N ARG A 56 -10.12 11.13 0.80
CA ARG A 56 -10.73 12.03 -0.15
C ARG A 56 -11.76 12.92 0.52
N ASN A 57 -12.56 12.35 1.40
CA ASN A 57 -13.54 13.12 2.12
C ASN A 57 -12.87 14.16 2.99
N LEU A 58 -11.77 13.80 3.61
CA LEU A 58 -11.05 14.72 4.45
C LEU A 58 -10.53 15.89 3.62
N ARG A 59 -9.99 15.62 2.46
CA ARG A 59 -9.46 16.67 1.62
C ARG A 59 -10.56 17.62 1.17
N VAL A 60 -11.68 17.07 0.81
CA VAL A 60 -12.79 17.90 0.40
C VAL A 60 -13.25 18.76 1.57
N SER A 61 -13.27 18.20 2.76
CA SER A 61 -13.69 18.94 3.92
C SER A 61 -12.79 20.10 4.24
N THR A 62 -11.55 20.03 3.87
CA THR A 62 -10.64 21.10 4.20
C THR A 62 -10.63 22.18 3.16
N GLY A 63 -11.59 22.17 2.28
CA GLY A 63 -11.76 23.29 1.40
C GLY A 63 -11.04 23.18 0.09
N GLU A 64 -10.63 22.02 -0.23
CA GLU A 64 -9.96 21.86 -1.50
C GLU A 64 -10.88 21.82 -2.62
#